data_ca7b1ad10a6e25403683fab3cd1936c3
#
_entry.id   ca7b1ad10a6e25403683fab3cd1936c3
#
_cell.length_a   1.000
_cell.length_b   1.000
_cell.length_c   1.000
_cell.angle_alpha   90.00
_cell.angle_beta   90.00
_cell.angle_gamma   90.00
#
_symmetry.space_group_name_H-M   'P 1'
#
loop_
_entity.id
_entity.type
_entity.pdbx_description
1 polymer ?
#
loop_
_entity_poly.entity_id
_entity_poly.type
_entity_poly.pdbx_seq_one_letter_code
_entity_poly.pdbx_strand_id
1 'polypeptide(L)'
;MNFNPNSSFLFILAALVIVFVVAQSVFFLVRAYRHGIAIGMERAKLRKTVLSTAVFTIAPAVSILLGILTLSKFLGIPLPWIRLSVVGAITYELPAATSTAQALGLSLSDTITDPKAYTAIAWVMTLGIIPGMIIIPLCLKKIQGGIMKIKNKDSKWGDLFMTSLFLGMISAFLGMVFTDVRNGLQGWIPIFVLLFSALMMGICGILIKVCKMKWLETYALAISMISAMIFATIITPVITG
;
A
#
# COMPACT_ATOMS: atom_id res chain seq x y z
N MET A 1 18.08 27.44 11.95
CA MET A 1 16.91 27.25 11.06
C MET A 1 16.13 26.07 11.60
N ASN A 2 14.91 26.29 12.04
CA ASN A 2 14.06 25.20 12.49
C ASN A 2 13.62 24.39 11.27
N PHE A 3 13.91 23.09 11.27
CA PHE A 3 13.49 22.19 10.22
C PHE A 3 11.95 22.06 10.23
N ASN A 4 11.34 22.21 9.05
CA ASN A 4 9.92 22.03 8.88
C ASN A 4 9.68 20.98 7.77
N PRO A 5 9.10 19.81 8.09
CA PRO A 5 8.81 18.77 7.11
C PRO A 5 7.75 19.21 6.07
N ASN A 6 7.04 20.30 6.32
CA ASN A 6 6.10 20.93 5.37
C ASN A 6 6.68 22.19 4.71
N SER A 7 8.00 22.27 4.52
CA SER A 7 8.62 23.40 3.85
C SER A 7 8.25 23.50 2.37
N SER A 8 8.16 24.72 1.84
CA SER A 8 7.86 24.96 0.42
C SER A 8 8.84 24.26 -0.52
N PHE A 9 10.10 24.12 -0.11
CA PHE A 9 11.12 23.41 -0.88
C PHE A 9 10.75 21.94 -1.08
N LEU A 10 10.30 21.24 -0.02
CA LEU A 10 9.88 19.84 -0.11
C LEU A 10 8.60 19.68 -0.95
N PHE A 11 7.67 20.63 -0.88
CA PHE A 11 6.48 20.63 -1.73
C PHE A 11 6.83 20.81 -3.22
N ILE A 12 7.74 21.71 -3.55
CA ILE A 12 8.20 21.91 -4.94
C ILE A 12 8.86 20.65 -5.47
N LEU A 13 9.73 20.00 -4.66
CA LEU A 13 10.36 18.75 -5.03
C LEU A 13 9.33 17.64 -5.27
N ALA A 14 8.35 17.53 -4.37
CA ALA A 14 7.25 16.57 -4.50
C ALA A 14 6.44 16.81 -5.77
N ALA A 15 6.05 18.06 -6.03
CA ALA A 15 5.29 18.44 -7.20
C ALA A 15 6.04 18.14 -8.50
N LEU A 16 7.34 18.42 -8.55
CA LEU A 16 8.18 18.14 -9.73
C LEU A 16 8.20 16.64 -10.05
N VAL A 17 8.42 15.80 -9.06
CA VAL A 17 8.44 14.33 -9.25
C VAL A 17 7.07 13.83 -9.70
N ILE A 18 5.99 14.30 -9.08
CA ILE A 18 4.62 13.86 -9.41
C ILE A 18 4.25 14.31 -10.82
N VAL A 19 4.56 15.54 -11.22
CA VAL A 19 4.31 16.04 -12.58
C VAL A 19 5.07 15.19 -13.61
N PHE A 20 6.32 14.84 -13.33
CA PHE A 20 7.11 13.96 -14.20
C PHE A 20 6.44 12.59 -14.36
N VAL A 21 6.01 11.96 -13.27
CA VAL A 21 5.36 10.64 -13.31
C VAL A 21 4.01 10.69 -14.02
N VAL A 22 3.22 11.75 -13.82
CA VAL A 22 1.95 11.95 -14.52
C VAL A 22 2.20 12.12 -16.02
N ALA A 23 3.17 12.95 -16.41
CA ALA A 23 3.53 13.15 -17.81
C ALA A 23 3.98 11.83 -18.47
N GLN A 24 4.81 11.05 -17.78
CA GLN A 24 5.23 9.71 -18.22
C GLN A 24 4.04 8.77 -18.39
N SER A 25 3.11 8.76 -17.43
CA SER A 25 1.92 7.91 -17.48
C SER A 25 1.00 8.26 -18.65
N VAL A 26 0.79 9.56 -18.91
CA VAL A 26 0.02 10.05 -20.07
C VAL A 26 0.72 9.66 -21.37
N PHE A 27 2.03 9.84 -21.45
CA PHE A 27 2.81 9.44 -22.62
C PHE A 27 2.64 7.96 -22.96
N PHE A 28 2.79 7.09 -21.97
CA PHE A 28 2.62 5.64 -22.19
C PHE A 28 1.17 5.26 -22.53
N LEU A 29 0.20 5.89 -21.88
CA LEU A 29 -1.22 5.66 -22.20
C LEU A 29 -1.53 6.00 -23.67
N VAL A 30 -1.10 7.17 -24.12
CA VAL A 30 -1.30 7.61 -25.53
C VAL A 30 -0.58 6.68 -26.49
N ARG A 31 0.65 6.29 -26.18
CA ARG A 31 1.43 5.36 -27.02
C ARG A 31 0.77 3.98 -27.09
N ALA A 32 0.34 3.43 -25.96
CA ALA A 32 -0.36 2.14 -25.91
C ALA A 32 -1.70 2.19 -26.67
N TYR A 33 -2.47 3.27 -26.50
CA TYR A 33 -3.73 3.46 -27.21
C TYR A 33 -3.53 3.53 -28.73
N ARG A 34 -2.55 4.30 -29.20
CA ARG A 34 -2.20 4.40 -30.64
C ARG A 34 -1.73 3.07 -31.21
N HIS A 35 -0.89 2.36 -30.46
CA HIS A 35 -0.42 1.03 -30.85
C HIS A 35 -1.58 0.02 -30.93
N GLY A 36 -2.51 0.04 -29.97
CA GLY A 36 -3.72 -0.78 -29.99
C GLY A 36 -4.54 -0.58 -31.26
N ILE A 37 -4.71 0.67 -31.73
CA ILE A 37 -5.38 0.94 -33.00
C ILE A 37 -4.57 0.39 -34.18
N ALA A 38 -3.24 0.55 -34.17
CA ALA A 38 -2.38 0.10 -35.27
C ALA A 38 -2.40 -1.42 -35.47
N ILE A 39 -2.60 -2.20 -34.41
CA ILE A 39 -2.75 -3.66 -34.48
C ILE A 39 -4.20 -4.13 -34.71
N GLY A 40 -5.12 -3.20 -35.06
CA GLY A 40 -6.48 -3.53 -35.45
C GLY A 40 -7.48 -3.67 -34.31
N MET A 41 -7.18 -3.21 -33.08
CA MET A 41 -8.15 -3.23 -31.99
C MET A 41 -9.25 -2.17 -32.19
N GLU A 42 -10.50 -2.53 -31.93
CA GLU A 42 -11.62 -1.61 -31.99
C GLU A 42 -11.48 -0.48 -30.97
N ARG A 43 -11.70 0.77 -31.42
CA ARG A 43 -11.68 1.95 -30.55
C ARG A 43 -12.65 1.86 -29.38
N ALA A 44 -13.82 1.27 -29.60
CA ALA A 44 -14.82 1.06 -28.54
C ALA A 44 -14.28 0.16 -27.41
N LYS A 45 -13.58 -0.92 -27.77
CA LYS A 45 -12.97 -1.86 -26.83
C LYS A 45 -11.84 -1.19 -26.04
N LEU A 46 -10.97 -0.43 -26.71
CA LEU A 46 -9.90 0.32 -26.07
C LEU A 46 -10.44 1.35 -25.07
N ARG A 47 -11.46 2.14 -25.47
CA ARG A 47 -12.10 3.11 -24.59
C ARG A 47 -12.75 2.45 -23.37
N LYS A 48 -13.45 1.32 -23.58
CA LYS A 48 -14.05 0.54 -22.48
C LYS A 48 -13.00 0.04 -21.51
N THR A 49 -11.85 -0.44 -22.00
CA THR A 49 -10.73 -0.89 -21.17
C THR A 49 -10.16 0.27 -20.34
N VAL A 50 -9.87 1.41 -20.97
CA VAL A 50 -9.36 2.59 -20.26
C VAL A 50 -10.32 3.04 -19.16
N LEU A 51 -11.62 3.14 -19.47
CA LEU A 51 -12.62 3.57 -18.51
C LEU A 51 -12.79 2.56 -17.37
N SER A 52 -12.84 1.27 -17.69
CA SER A 52 -12.92 0.20 -16.68
C SER A 52 -11.72 0.22 -15.74
N THR A 53 -10.50 0.38 -16.28
CA THR A 53 -9.28 0.47 -15.48
C THR A 53 -9.28 1.73 -14.61
N ALA A 54 -9.71 2.88 -15.14
CA ALA A 54 -9.81 4.11 -14.37
C ALA A 54 -10.76 3.97 -13.17
N VAL A 55 -11.94 3.39 -13.38
CA VAL A 55 -12.91 3.13 -12.30
C VAL A 55 -12.34 2.14 -11.28
N PHE A 56 -11.66 1.08 -11.74
CA PHE A 56 -11.02 0.10 -10.85
C PHE A 56 -9.93 0.72 -9.96
N THR A 57 -9.24 1.76 -10.45
CA THR A 57 -8.15 2.42 -9.73
C THR A 57 -8.64 3.33 -8.59
N ILE A 58 -9.93 3.71 -8.54
CA ILE A 58 -10.47 4.61 -7.51
C ILE A 58 -10.28 4.02 -6.10
N ALA A 59 -10.59 2.75 -5.90
CA ALA A 59 -10.50 2.12 -4.58
C ALA A 59 -9.06 2.07 -4.03
N PRO A 60 -8.04 1.61 -4.79
CA PRO A 60 -6.64 1.72 -4.38
C PRO A 60 -6.19 3.17 -4.13
N ALA A 61 -6.64 4.13 -4.95
CA ALA A 61 -6.28 5.54 -4.79
C ALA A 61 -6.79 6.12 -3.46
N VAL A 62 -8.01 5.79 -3.05
CA VAL A 62 -8.55 6.18 -1.73
C VAL A 62 -7.71 5.57 -0.60
N SER A 63 -7.33 4.31 -0.72
CA SER A 63 -6.46 3.63 0.26
C SER A 63 -5.09 4.30 0.41
N ILE A 64 -4.49 4.70 -0.72
CA ILE A 64 -3.22 5.44 -0.75
C ILE A 64 -3.39 6.82 -0.08
N LEU A 65 -4.47 7.54 -0.38
CA LEU A 65 -4.76 8.85 0.22
C LEU A 65 -4.85 8.74 1.75
N LEU A 66 -5.55 7.74 2.26
CA LEU A 66 -5.65 7.49 3.70
C LEU A 66 -4.27 7.15 4.31
N GLY A 67 -3.43 6.41 3.61
CA GLY A 67 -2.06 6.15 4.01
C GLY A 67 -1.20 7.41 4.08
N ILE A 68 -1.34 8.33 3.10
CA ILE A 68 -0.66 9.63 3.12
C ILE A 68 -1.11 10.43 4.36
N LEU A 69 -2.40 10.50 4.62
CA LEU A 69 -2.94 11.22 5.77
C LEU A 69 -2.43 10.66 7.10
N THR A 70 -2.32 9.33 7.22
CA THR A 70 -1.79 8.67 8.42
C THR A 70 -0.33 9.04 8.67
N LEU A 71 0.53 8.93 7.65
CA LEU A 71 1.94 9.26 7.78
C LEU A 71 2.23 10.77 7.84
N SER A 72 1.33 11.60 7.32
CA SER A 72 1.54 13.05 7.26
C SER A 72 1.55 13.73 8.62
N LYS A 73 0.88 13.17 9.61
CA LYS A 73 0.92 13.67 10.99
C LYS A 73 2.34 13.67 11.55
N PHE A 74 3.10 12.64 11.24
CA PHE A 74 4.45 12.39 11.73
C PHE A 74 5.53 12.97 10.80
N LEU A 75 5.47 12.66 9.49
CA LEU A 75 6.50 13.00 8.50
C LEU A 75 6.21 14.28 7.69
N GLY A 76 5.10 14.96 7.95
CA GLY A 76 4.61 16.00 7.04
C GLY A 76 4.03 15.40 5.75
N ILE A 77 3.44 16.26 4.92
CA ILE A 77 2.74 15.82 3.69
C ILE A 77 3.69 15.44 2.56
N PRO A 78 4.78 16.20 2.25
CA PRO A 78 5.55 16.01 1.02
C PRO A 78 6.17 14.62 0.89
N LEU A 79 6.79 14.10 1.95
CA LEU A 79 7.50 12.81 1.90
C LEU A 79 6.54 11.62 1.71
N PRO A 80 5.48 11.43 2.51
CA PRO A 80 4.50 10.38 2.27
C PRO A 80 3.81 10.51 0.91
N TRP A 81 3.59 11.73 0.44
CA TRP A 81 2.95 11.97 -0.86
C TRP A 81 3.82 11.45 -2.00
N ILE A 82 5.09 11.81 -2.08
CA ILE A 82 6.01 11.27 -3.10
C ILE A 82 6.09 9.75 -3.00
N ARG A 83 6.29 9.25 -1.79
CA ARG A 83 6.57 7.84 -1.56
C ARG A 83 5.39 6.95 -1.96
N LEU A 84 4.21 7.24 -1.45
CA LEU A 84 3.03 6.42 -1.70
C LEU A 84 2.41 6.63 -3.09
N SER A 85 2.65 7.79 -3.72
CA SER A 85 2.13 8.05 -5.07
C SER A 85 3.01 7.50 -6.18
N VAL A 86 4.31 7.28 -5.95
CA VAL A 86 5.26 6.95 -7.02
C VAL A 86 5.84 5.55 -6.88
N VAL A 87 6.42 5.20 -5.76
CA VAL A 87 7.23 3.96 -5.62
C VAL A 87 6.76 3.08 -4.47
N GLY A 88 6.27 3.66 -3.39
CA GLY A 88 6.01 2.96 -2.14
C GLY A 88 4.65 2.27 -2.09
N ALA A 89 4.54 1.36 -1.13
CA ALA A 89 3.30 0.76 -0.71
C ALA A 89 3.12 1.00 0.79
N ILE A 90 1.90 1.29 1.24
CA ILE A 90 1.63 1.58 2.65
C ILE A 90 2.06 0.43 3.56
N THR A 91 1.94 -0.80 3.08
CA THR A 91 2.35 -2.03 3.78
C THR A 91 3.84 -2.12 4.07
N TYR A 92 4.66 -1.37 3.34
CA TYR A 92 6.10 -1.26 3.56
C TYR A 92 6.48 0.07 4.20
N GLU A 93 5.94 1.19 3.69
CA GLU A 93 6.34 2.53 4.12
C GLU A 93 5.97 2.82 5.58
N LEU A 94 4.77 2.38 6.01
CA LEU A 94 4.34 2.57 7.39
C LEU A 94 5.23 1.78 8.38
N PRO A 95 5.47 0.46 8.21
CA PRO A 95 6.39 -0.27 9.07
C PRO A 95 7.82 0.28 9.06
N ALA A 96 8.34 0.68 7.91
CA ALA A 96 9.69 1.24 7.80
C ALA A 96 9.81 2.56 8.58
N ALA A 97 8.84 3.45 8.44
CA ALA A 97 8.83 4.72 9.16
C ALA A 97 8.66 4.52 10.68
N THR A 98 7.70 3.69 11.09
CA THR A 98 7.41 3.45 12.51
C THR A 98 8.54 2.73 13.23
N SER A 99 9.12 1.68 12.63
CA SER A 99 10.25 0.95 13.21
C SER A 99 11.49 1.84 13.36
N THR A 100 11.75 2.70 12.37
CA THR A 100 12.88 3.63 12.44
C THR A 100 12.64 4.70 13.50
N ALA A 101 11.43 5.23 13.60
CA ALA A 101 11.06 6.19 14.63
C ALA A 101 11.22 5.60 16.04
N GLN A 102 10.73 4.39 16.25
CA GLN A 102 10.89 3.67 17.52
C GLN A 102 12.37 3.42 17.87
N ALA A 103 13.19 3.02 16.89
CA ALA A 103 14.62 2.83 17.09
C ALA A 103 15.36 4.14 17.46
N LEU A 104 14.84 5.28 17.02
CA LEU A 104 15.34 6.61 17.39
C LEU A 104 14.72 7.17 18.67
N GLY A 105 13.82 6.43 19.33
CA GLY A 105 13.12 6.87 20.53
C GLY A 105 12.12 8.00 20.31
N LEU A 106 11.58 8.12 19.07
CA LEU A 106 10.65 9.18 18.71
C LEU A 106 9.21 8.73 18.90
N SER A 107 8.35 9.65 19.36
CA SER A 107 6.91 9.48 19.41
C SER A 107 6.31 9.61 18.00
N LEU A 108 5.38 8.71 17.64
CA LEU A 108 4.66 8.75 16.37
C LEU A 108 3.50 9.77 16.38
N SER A 109 3.17 10.32 17.55
CA SER A 109 2.09 11.29 17.70
C SER A 109 2.51 12.71 17.31
N ASP A 110 3.80 13.02 17.37
CA ASP A 110 4.33 14.34 17.16
C ASP A 110 5.03 14.47 15.80
N THR A 111 4.95 15.65 15.22
CA THR A 111 5.65 15.94 13.95
C THR A 111 7.16 16.00 14.19
N ILE A 112 7.95 15.34 13.35
CA ILE A 112 9.41 15.36 13.44
C ILE A 112 9.95 16.76 13.18
N THR A 113 10.71 17.27 14.12
CA THR A 113 11.42 18.57 14.03
C THR A 113 12.92 18.42 13.86
N ASP A 114 13.48 17.23 14.13
CA ASP A 114 14.89 16.94 13.92
C ASP A 114 15.17 16.52 12.47
N PRO A 115 15.99 17.29 11.73
CA PRO A 115 16.34 16.97 10.35
C PRO A 115 17.14 15.67 10.21
N LYS A 116 17.93 15.27 11.22
CA LYS A 116 18.68 14.02 11.18
C LYS A 116 17.75 12.81 11.27
N ALA A 117 16.80 12.84 12.20
CA ALA A 117 15.81 11.80 12.33
C ALA A 117 14.92 11.68 11.09
N TYR A 118 14.46 12.80 10.53
CA TYR A 118 13.70 12.84 9.29
C TYR A 118 14.46 12.21 8.12
N THR A 119 15.73 12.58 7.97
CA THR A 119 16.59 12.05 6.90
C THR A 119 16.85 10.56 7.09
N ALA A 120 17.10 10.11 8.32
CA ALA A 120 17.30 8.69 8.63
C ALA A 120 16.08 7.85 8.23
N ILE A 121 14.87 8.31 8.58
CA ILE A 121 13.63 7.62 8.20
C ILE A 121 13.48 7.59 6.67
N ALA A 122 13.68 8.70 5.99
CA ALA A 122 13.61 8.77 4.53
C ALA A 122 14.60 7.81 3.84
N TRP A 123 15.81 7.67 4.38
CA TRP A 123 16.82 6.74 3.90
C TRP A 123 16.41 5.27 4.14
N VAL A 124 15.94 4.92 5.33
CA VAL A 124 15.50 3.54 5.62
C VAL A 124 14.34 3.15 4.69
N MET A 125 13.35 4.03 4.54
CA MET A 125 12.25 3.82 3.60
C MET A 125 12.74 3.62 2.16
N THR A 126 13.83 4.28 1.75
CA THR A 126 14.38 4.19 0.39
C THR A 126 15.26 2.96 0.21
N LEU A 127 16.22 2.76 1.09
CA LEU A 127 17.22 1.68 0.98
C LEU A 127 16.58 0.29 1.05
N GLY A 128 15.51 0.12 1.81
CA GLY A 128 14.82 -1.17 1.90
C GLY A 128 14.13 -1.61 0.59
N ILE A 129 13.77 -0.67 -0.30
CA ILE A 129 13.14 -0.99 -1.60
C ILE A 129 14.20 -1.28 -2.67
N ILE A 130 15.35 -0.61 -2.62
CA ILE A 130 16.40 -0.70 -3.66
C ILE A 130 16.85 -2.14 -3.95
N PRO A 131 17.14 -2.99 -2.94
CA PRO A 131 17.55 -4.36 -3.21
C PRO A 131 16.51 -5.14 -4.01
N GLY A 132 15.22 -4.99 -3.69
CA GLY A 132 14.13 -5.62 -4.43
C GLY A 132 14.06 -5.15 -5.89
N MET A 133 14.20 -3.84 -6.12
CA MET A 133 14.19 -3.25 -7.46
C MET A 133 15.36 -3.73 -8.34
N ILE A 134 16.49 -4.06 -7.75
CA ILE A 134 17.68 -4.56 -8.48
C ILE A 134 17.61 -6.07 -8.66
N ILE A 135 17.36 -6.81 -7.59
CA ILE A 135 17.41 -8.28 -7.58
C ILE A 135 16.28 -8.88 -8.43
N ILE A 136 15.05 -8.33 -8.33
CA ILE A 136 13.92 -8.90 -9.05
C ILE A 136 14.13 -8.89 -10.57
N PRO A 137 14.46 -7.78 -11.25
CA PRO A 137 14.69 -7.79 -12.69
C PRO A 137 15.86 -8.69 -13.13
N LEU A 138 16.95 -8.70 -12.34
CA LEU A 138 18.13 -9.50 -12.64
C LEU A 138 17.86 -11.00 -12.49
N CYS A 139 17.12 -11.39 -11.47
CA CYS A 139 16.86 -12.79 -11.15
C CYS A 139 15.52 -13.30 -11.69
N LEU A 140 14.67 -12.43 -12.26
CA LEU A 140 13.30 -12.76 -12.67
C LEU A 140 13.23 -13.98 -13.61
N LYS A 141 14.11 -14.03 -14.62
CA LYS A 141 14.17 -15.19 -15.56
C LYS A 141 14.51 -16.49 -14.85
N LYS A 142 15.45 -16.46 -13.89
CA LYS A 142 15.86 -17.65 -13.12
C LYS A 142 14.76 -18.07 -12.15
N ILE A 143 14.13 -17.10 -11.47
CA ILE A 143 13.02 -17.32 -10.53
C ILE A 143 11.82 -17.92 -11.28
N GLN A 144 11.40 -17.30 -12.38
CA GLN A 144 10.29 -17.79 -13.19
C GLN A 144 10.58 -19.18 -13.79
N GLY A 145 11.80 -19.40 -14.29
CA GLY A 145 12.22 -20.70 -14.80
C GLY A 145 12.24 -21.78 -13.72
N GLY A 146 12.63 -21.44 -12.49
CA GLY A 146 12.59 -22.33 -11.33
C GLY A 146 11.15 -22.69 -10.94
N ILE A 147 10.29 -21.70 -10.79
CA ILE A 147 8.86 -21.88 -10.46
C ILE A 147 8.16 -22.69 -11.55
N MET A 148 8.44 -22.39 -12.83
CA MET A 148 7.86 -23.13 -13.96
C MET A 148 8.31 -24.60 -13.99
N LYS A 149 9.58 -24.88 -13.67
CA LYS A 149 10.09 -26.26 -13.54
C LYS A 149 9.40 -27.03 -12.42
N ILE A 150 9.19 -26.40 -11.28
CA ILE A 150 8.45 -26.99 -10.14
C ILE A 150 6.99 -27.25 -10.55
N LYS A 151 6.34 -26.29 -11.17
CA LYS A 151 4.94 -26.39 -11.62
C LYS A 151 4.76 -27.43 -12.72
N ASN A 152 5.73 -27.59 -13.63
CA ASN A 152 5.69 -28.59 -14.70
C ASN A 152 6.00 -30.00 -14.20
N LYS A 153 6.76 -30.13 -13.10
CA LYS A 153 7.09 -31.44 -12.50
C LYS A 153 5.94 -31.98 -11.66
N ASP A 154 5.27 -31.11 -10.92
CA ASP A 154 4.04 -31.40 -10.18
C ASP A 154 3.27 -30.09 -9.92
N SER A 155 2.10 -29.95 -10.55
CA SER A 155 1.23 -28.78 -10.41
C SER A 155 0.82 -28.52 -8.96
N LYS A 156 0.60 -29.57 -8.18
CA LYS A 156 0.21 -29.47 -6.76
C LYS A 156 1.32 -28.83 -5.91
N TRP A 157 2.58 -29.22 -6.15
CA TRP A 157 3.74 -28.64 -5.46
C TRP A 157 3.95 -27.16 -5.79
N GLY A 158 3.74 -26.77 -7.05
CA GLY A 158 3.83 -25.36 -7.46
C GLY A 158 2.76 -24.48 -6.77
N ASP A 159 1.54 -24.96 -6.71
CA ASP A 159 0.44 -24.24 -6.07
C ASP A 159 0.62 -24.21 -4.54
N LEU A 160 1.12 -25.29 -3.93
CA LEU A 160 1.43 -25.34 -2.50
C LEU A 160 2.54 -24.35 -2.14
N PHE A 161 3.61 -24.28 -2.95
CA PHE A 161 4.71 -23.34 -2.74
C PHE A 161 4.24 -21.87 -2.80
N MET A 162 3.47 -21.52 -3.82
CA MET A 162 2.90 -20.17 -3.95
C MET A 162 1.96 -19.81 -2.79
N THR A 163 1.12 -20.74 -2.39
CA THR A 163 0.23 -20.57 -1.24
C THR A 163 1.01 -20.39 0.07
N SER A 164 2.07 -21.17 0.26
CA SER A 164 2.93 -21.06 1.46
C SER A 164 3.66 -19.73 1.54
N LEU A 165 4.18 -19.22 0.40
CA LEU A 165 4.77 -17.89 0.34
C LEU A 165 3.76 -16.80 0.71
N PHE A 166 2.55 -16.89 0.18
CA PHE A 166 1.49 -15.93 0.46
C PHE A 166 1.05 -15.97 1.92
N LEU A 167 0.87 -17.17 2.49
CA LEU A 167 0.56 -17.35 3.91
C LEU A 167 1.69 -16.85 4.82
N GLY A 168 2.96 -17.08 4.44
CA GLY A 168 4.10 -16.55 5.17
C GLY A 168 4.12 -15.02 5.22
N MET A 169 3.81 -14.37 4.11
CA MET A 169 3.68 -12.91 4.05
C MET A 169 2.52 -12.42 4.95
N ILE A 170 1.36 -13.05 4.87
CA ILE A 170 0.21 -12.71 5.74
C ILE A 170 0.59 -12.90 7.22
N SER A 171 1.26 -14.00 7.57
CA SER A 171 1.70 -14.28 8.95
C SER A 171 2.65 -13.23 9.49
N ALA A 172 3.56 -12.70 8.65
CA ALA A 172 4.45 -11.62 9.04
C ALA A 172 3.68 -10.34 9.40
N PHE A 173 2.68 -9.96 8.60
CA PHE A 173 1.82 -8.80 8.90
C PHE A 173 0.96 -9.03 10.14
N LEU A 174 0.40 -10.23 10.31
CA LEU A 174 -0.33 -10.58 11.53
C LEU A 174 0.58 -10.49 12.76
N GLY A 175 1.84 -10.94 12.66
CA GLY A 175 2.82 -10.80 13.73
C GLY A 175 2.98 -9.35 14.20
N MET A 176 2.98 -8.39 13.29
CA MET A 176 3.06 -6.96 13.64
C MET A 176 1.81 -6.48 14.41
N VAL A 177 0.62 -6.97 14.07
CA VAL A 177 -0.62 -6.61 14.77
C VAL A 177 -0.60 -7.11 16.22
N PHE A 178 0.08 -8.22 16.50
CA PHE A 178 0.17 -8.81 17.84
C PHE A 178 1.36 -8.34 18.68
N THR A 179 2.20 -7.44 18.14
CA THR A 179 3.44 -7.00 18.81
C THR A 179 3.14 -6.30 20.14
N ASP A 180 2.10 -5.48 20.20
CA ASP A 180 1.82 -4.58 21.32
C ASP A 180 0.82 -5.15 22.35
N VAL A 181 0.40 -6.40 22.22
CA VAL A 181 -0.59 -7.05 23.11
C VAL A 181 -0.20 -7.00 24.59
N ARG A 182 1.10 -6.94 24.87
CA ARG A 182 1.62 -6.87 26.27
C ARG A 182 1.42 -5.49 26.92
N ASN A 183 1.07 -4.47 26.15
CA ASN A 183 0.93 -3.08 26.62
C ASN A 183 -0.48 -2.76 27.20
N GLY A 184 -1.18 -3.77 27.75
CA GLY A 184 -2.52 -3.60 28.32
C GLY A 184 -3.62 -3.49 27.24
N LEU A 185 -4.78 -2.95 27.61
CA LEU A 185 -5.95 -2.86 26.71
C LEU A 185 -5.68 -2.04 25.45
N GLN A 186 -4.79 -1.06 25.53
CA GLN A 186 -4.39 -0.25 24.37
C GLN A 186 -3.70 -1.08 23.29
N GLY A 187 -2.90 -2.08 23.69
CA GLY A 187 -2.24 -2.99 22.75
C GLY A 187 -3.20 -3.94 22.03
N TRP A 188 -4.45 -4.06 22.47
CA TRP A 188 -5.48 -4.87 21.82
C TRP A 188 -6.25 -4.12 20.73
N ILE A 189 -6.11 -2.78 20.65
CA ILE A 189 -6.80 -1.97 19.63
C ILE A 189 -6.55 -2.50 18.21
N PRO A 190 -5.31 -2.80 17.77
CA PRO A 190 -5.06 -3.33 16.44
C PRO A 190 -5.79 -4.66 16.17
N ILE A 191 -5.92 -5.51 17.20
CA ILE A 191 -6.62 -6.79 17.09
C ILE A 191 -8.11 -6.60 16.92
N PHE A 192 -8.75 -5.70 17.70
CA PHE A 192 -10.17 -5.37 17.52
C PHE A 192 -10.45 -4.80 16.14
N VAL A 193 -9.57 -3.92 15.65
CA VAL A 193 -9.69 -3.36 14.29
C VAL A 193 -9.51 -4.44 13.22
N LEU A 194 -8.57 -5.37 13.42
CA LEU A 194 -8.38 -6.52 12.52
C LEU A 194 -9.64 -7.41 12.47
N LEU A 195 -10.19 -7.78 13.64
CA LEU A 195 -11.39 -8.61 13.72
C LEU A 195 -12.60 -7.93 13.08
N PHE A 196 -12.77 -6.62 13.33
CA PHE A 196 -13.82 -5.83 12.70
C PHE A 196 -13.66 -5.77 11.18
N SER A 197 -12.44 -5.52 10.69
CA SER A 197 -12.13 -5.53 9.26
C SER A 197 -12.42 -6.89 8.61
N ALA A 198 -12.04 -7.99 9.28
CA ALA A 198 -12.32 -9.35 8.81
C ALA A 198 -13.84 -9.64 8.76
N LEU A 199 -14.59 -9.17 9.75
CA LEU A 199 -16.04 -9.27 9.78
C LEU A 199 -16.68 -8.51 8.63
N MET A 200 -16.27 -7.26 8.40
CA MET A 200 -16.76 -6.45 7.29
C MET A 200 -16.44 -7.08 5.92
N MET A 201 -15.24 -7.63 5.76
CA MET A 201 -14.88 -8.36 4.54
C MET A 201 -15.71 -9.63 4.38
N GLY A 202 -16.00 -10.35 5.47
CA GLY A 202 -16.89 -11.51 5.48
C GLY A 202 -18.32 -11.16 5.04
N ILE A 203 -18.86 -10.05 5.56
CA ILE A 203 -20.18 -9.54 5.15
C ILE A 203 -20.18 -9.19 3.66
N CYS A 204 -19.16 -8.47 3.18
CA CYS A 204 -19.01 -8.18 1.75
C CYS A 204 -18.96 -9.46 0.91
N GLY A 205 -18.21 -10.48 1.36
CA GLY A 205 -18.11 -11.78 0.70
C GLY A 205 -19.47 -12.51 0.61
N ILE A 206 -20.25 -12.49 1.68
CA ILE A 206 -21.61 -13.06 1.69
C ILE A 206 -22.52 -12.29 0.74
N LEU A 207 -22.51 -10.96 0.75
CA LEU A 207 -23.30 -10.14 -0.15
C LEU A 207 -22.95 -10.38 -1.63
N ILE A 208 -21.67 -10.53 -1.95
CA ILE A 208 -21.22 -10.87 -3.31
C ILE A 208 -21.74 -12.23 -3.73
N LYS A 209 -21.64 -13.23 -2.85
CA LYS A 209 -22.02 -14.61 -3.17
C LYS A 209 -23.52 -14.83 -3.21
N VAL A 210 -24.27 -14.27 -2.26
CA VAL A 210 -25.73 -14.45 -2.12
C VAL A 210 -26.50 -13.45 -2.99
N CYS A 211 -26.16 -12.16 -2.90
CA CYS A 211 -26.86 -11.09 -3.61
C CYS A 211 -26.31 -10.85 -5.01
N LYS A 212 -25.26 -11.57 -5.43
CA LYS A 212 -24.62 -11.46 -6.77
C LYS A 212 -24.22 -10.02 -7.14
N MET A 213 -23.90 -9.18 -6.16
CA MET A 213 -23.54 -7.78 -6.35
C MET A 213 -22.10 -7.66 -6.85
N LYS A 214 -21.86 -7.85 -8.13
CA LYS A 214 -20.52 -7.77 -8.77
C LYS A 214 -19.81 -6.43 -8.54
N TRP A 215 -20.55 -5.35 -8.37
CA TRP A 215 -19.98 -4.04 -8.05
C TRP A 215 -19.24 -4.06 -6.71
N LEU A 216 -19.78 -4.77 -5.72
CA LEU A 216 -19.19 -4.87 -4.39
C LEU A 216 -17.84 -5.62 -4.41
N GLU A 217 -17.63 -6.54 -5.34
CA GLU A 217 -16.37 -7.27 -5.52
C GLU A 217 -15.18 -6.32 -5.73
N THR A 218 -15.38 -5.25 -6.50
CA THR A 218 -14.34 -4.25 -6.79
C THR A 218 -14.05 -3.34 -5.59
N TYR A 219 -15.07 -3.05 -4.78
CA TYR A 219 -14.96 -2.06 -3.69
C TYR A 219 -14.91 -2.66 -2.29
N ALA A 220 -15.04 -3.97 -2.14
CA ALA A 220 -15.10 -4.66 -0.85
C ALA A 220 -13.88 -4.33 0.04
N LEU A 221 -12.68 -4.30 -0.54
CA LEU A 221 -11.45 -3.98 0.18
C LEU A 221 -11.45 -2.52 0.67
N ALA A 222 -11.84 -1.57 -0.16
CA ALA A 222 -11.91 -0.17 0.22
C ALA A 222 -12.98 0.08 1.30
N ILE A 223 -14.13 -0.56 1.18
CA ILE A 223 -15.23 -0.47 2.17
C ILE A 223 -14.77 -1.05 3.51
N SER A 224 -14.15 -2.24 3.51
CA SER A 224 -13.59 -2.86 4.72
C SER A 224 -12.54 -1.96 5.38
N MET A 225 -11.66 -1.34 4.59
CA MET A 225 -10.61 -0.47 5.09
C MET A 225 -11.16 0.83 5.70
N ILE A 226 -12.09 1.50 5.01
CA ILE A 226 -12.72 2.73 5.52
C ILE A 226 -13.53 2.44 6.78
N SER A 227 -14.33 1.37 6.80
CA SER A 227 -15.13 1.00 7.97
C SER A 227 -14.23 0.63 9.17
N ALA A 228 -13.10 -0.06 8.94
CA ALA A 228 -12.13 -0.37 9.97
C ALA A 228 -11.45 0.89 10.53
N MET A 229 -11.19 1.90 9.70
CA MET A 229 -10.65 3.19 10.16
C MET A 229 -11.66 3.95 11.01
N ILE A 230 -12.94 4.01 10.60
CA ILE A 230 -14.01 4.62 11.39
C ILE A 230 -14.14 3.90 12.73
N PHE A 231 -14.13 2.57 12.72
CA PHE A 231 -14.17 1.79 13.95
C PHE A 231 -12.97 2.08 14.87
N ALA A 232 -11.76 2.17 14.30
CA ALA A 232 -10.54 2.49 15.06
C ALA A 232 -10.65 3.87 15.73
N THR A 233 -11.18 4.90 15.03
CA THR A 233 -11.35 6.24 15.60
C THR A 233 -12.39 6.28 16.73
N ILE A 234 -13.37 5.39 16.72
CA ILE A 234 -14.38 5.30 17.76
C ILE A 234 -13.87 4.51 18.97
N ILE A 235 -13.18 3.39 18.74
CA ILE A 235 -12.75 2.49 19.82
C ILE A 235 -11.53 3.01 20.58
N THR A 236 -10.65 3.75 19.92
CA THR A 236 -9.43 4.27 20.54
C THR A 236 -9.73 5.16 21.76
N PRO A 237 -10.55 6.22 21.68
CA PRO A 237 -10.85 7.06 22.85
C PRO A 237 -11.61 6.29 23.94
N VAL A 238 -12.38 5.26 23.60
CA VAL A 238 -13.11 4.44 24.59
C VAL A 238 -12.14 3.56 25.42
N ILE A 239 -11.03 3.13 24.84
CA ILE A 239 -10.05 2.27 25.52
C ILE A 239 -8.96 3.11 26.20
N THR A 240 -8.61 4.28 25.63
CA THR A 240 -7.53 5.14 26.14
C THR A 240 -8.02 6.21 27.10
N GLY A 241 -9.34 6.52 27.10
CA GLY A 241 -9.99 7.57 27.88
C GLY A 241 -10.11 7.32 29.28
#